data_46fba6214cf244139b7d32865ad2c933
#
_entry.id   46fba6214cf244139b7d32865ad2c933
#
_cell.length_a   1.000
_cell.length_b   1.000
_cell.length_c   1.000
_cell.angle_alpha   90.00
_cell.angle_beta   90.00
_cell.angle_gamma   90.00
#
_symmetry.space_group_name_H-M   'P 1'
#
loop_
_entity.id
_entity.type
_entity.pdbx_description
1 polymer ?
#
loop_
_entity_poly.entity_id
_entity_poly.type
_entity_poly.pdbx_seq_one_letter_code
_entity_poly.pdbx_strand_id
1 'polypeptide(L)'
;MTIAPTQNWLTESLDDPLEILKNTKQGKKDTESLYRYLIKHGMYRPSPAAKMIFQSMKEKKIWDFFAKLERKYRYKWDGPNVPIYLLPIHENRGWFQTSMKKSGVCFKDEIYLFLKDGGDNKEYEALFAHEYHHCVRMAKLNKNDEEYTLLDSIVFEGLAEYAVKEYCGEKYVASWTRAYENEKMSQYYKKWIKPNLKITRIDPLHDQLLLGQKNFPKMLGYAAGYYLVNHLSNSKTTSTIGLIGKPSSYFLPVENVKADKQQN
;
A
#
# COMPACT_ATOMS: atom_id res chain seq x y z
N MET A 1 -20.60 -8.36 -5.60
CA MET A 1 -20.39 -6.96 -5.16
C MET A 1 -18.93 -6.81 -4.76
N THR A 2 -18.25 -5.81 -5.27
CA THR A 2 -16.84 -5.55 -4.96
C THR A 2 -16.66 -4.99 -3.56
N ILE A 3 -17.51 -4.04 -3.11
CA ILE A 3 -17.54 -3.64 -1.70
C ILE A 3 -18.34 -4.67 -0.92
N ALA A 4 -17.65 -5.36 0.00
CA ALA A 4 -18.26 -6.37 0.85
C ALA A 4 -19.30 -5.75 1.80
N PRO A 5 -20.34 -6.49 2.21
CA PRO A 5 -21.40 -5.97 3.06
C PRO A 5 -20.96 -5.86 4.55
N THR A 6 -19.76 -5.33 4.77
CA THR A 6 -19.17 -5.19 6.11
C THR A 6 -20.00 -4.26 7.02
N GLN A 7 -20.83 -3.40 6.45
CA GLN A 7 -21.78 -2.62 7.24
C GLN A 7 -22.75 -3.53 8.02
N ASN A 8 -23.30 -4.56 7.38
CA ASN A 8 -24.20 -5.50 8.01
C ASN A 8 -23.44 -6.35 9.05
N TRP A 9 -22.29 -6.88 8.66
CA TRP A 9 -21.46 -7.69 9.56
C TRP A 9 -21.02 -6.92 10.82
N LEU A 10 -20.65 -5.65 10.66
CA LEU A 10 -20.32 -4.78 11.80
C LEU A 10 -21.55 -4.44 12.66
N THR A 11 -22.75 -4.35 12.07
CA THR A 11 -23.98 -4.14 12.83
C THR A 11 -24.30 -5.34 13.73
N GLU A 12 -24.04 -6.53 13.25
CA GLU A 12 -24.33 -7.79 13.96
C GLU A 12 -23.22 -8.19 14.93
N SER A 13 -21.96 -7.96 14.57
CA SER A 13 -20.79 -8.61 15.24
C SER A 13 -19.62 -7.66 15.48
N LEU A 14 -19.83 -6.35 15.70
CA LEU A 14 -18.74 -5.40 15.95
C LEU A 14 -17.87 -5.81 17.15
N ASP A 15 -18.45 -6.39 18.16
CA ASP A 15 -17.77 -6.83 19.36
C ASP A 15 -17.08 -8.22 19.19
N ASP A 16 -17.29 -8.90 18.04
CA ASP A 16 -16.62 -10.14 17.63
C ASP A 16 -15.96 -10.02 16.24
N PRO A 17 -14.77 -9.44 16.13
CA PRO A 17 -14.07 -9.31 14.85
C PRO A 17 -13.72 -10.63 14.17
N LEU A 18 -13.60 -11.72 14.92
CA LEU A 18 -13.35 -13.04 14.34
C LEU A 18 -14.55 -13.52 13.52
N GLU A 19 -15.78 -13.30 14.03
CA GLU A 19 -16.99 -13.67 13.29
C GLU A 19 -17.09 -12.87 11.96
N ILE A 20 -16.72 -11.59 11.97
CA ILE A 20 -16.66 -10.80 10.75
C ILE A 20 -15.65 -11.38 9.75
N LEU A 21 -14.45 -11.73 10.21
CA LEU A 21 -13.37 -12.20 9.35
C LEU A 21 -13.60 -13.58 8.76
N LYS A 22 -14.39 -14.46 9.40
CA LYS A 22 -14.81 -15.74 8.83
C LYS A 22 -15.49 -15.62 7.46
N ASN A 23 -16.07 -14.46 7.16
CA ASN A 23 -16.73 -14.19 5.89
C ASN A 23 -15.76 -13.77 4.77
N THR A 24 -14.48 -13.53 5.08
CA THR A 24 -13.45 -13.14 4.12
C THR A 24 -12.73 -14.35 3.53
N LYS A 25 -12.04 -14.18 2.40
CA LYS A 25 -11.32 -15.31 1.77
C LYS A 25 -10.16 -15.80 2.62
N GLN A 26 -9.34 -14.88 3.15
CA GLN A 26 -8.20 -15.26 4.01
C GLN A 26 -8.69 -15.75 5.37
N GLY A 27 -9.76 -15.18 5.91
CA GLY A 27 -10.34 -15.60 7.17
C GLY A 27 -10.87 -17.03 7.16
N LYS A 28 -11.42 -17.48 6.03
CA LYS A 28 -11.84 -18.88 5.84
C LYS A 28 -10.68 -19.87 5.93
N LYS A 29 -9.45 -19.44 5.69
CA LYS A 29 -8.25 -20.28 5.82
C LYS A 29 -7.77 -20.34 7.26
N ASP A 30 -7.60 -19.18 7.91
CA ASP A 30 -7.18 -19.02 9.29
C ASP A 30 -7.59 -17.64 9.82
N THR A 31 -8.75 -17.61 10.49
CA THR A 31 -9.34 -16.36 11.01
C THR A 31 -8.47 -15.70 12.09
N GLU A 32 -7.91 -16.52 13.02
CA GLU A 32 -7.15 -15.96 14.14
C GLU A 32 -5.81 -15.38 13.68
N SER A 33 -5.09 -16.09 12.82
CA SER A 33 -3.83 -15.58 12.26
C SER A 33 -4.07 -14.34 11.42
N LEU A 34 -5.14 -14.31 10.62
CA LEU A 34 -5.54 -13.13 9.88
C LEU A 34 -5.83 -11.95 10.82
N TYR A 35 -6.61 -12.15 11.88
CA TYR A 35 -6.94 -11.09 12.83
C TYR A 35 -5.68 -10.53 13.50
N ARG A 36 -4.77 -11.40 13.98
CA ARG A 36 -3.47 -10.98 14.54
C ARG A 36 -2.64 -10.17 13.55
N TYR A 37 -2.66 -10.56 12.28
CA TYR A 37 -1.98 -9.84 11.21
C TYR A 37 -2.62 -8.45 10.97
N LEU A 38 -3.94 -8.40 10.77
CA LEU A 38 -4.66 -7.15 10.47
C LEU A 38 -4.60 -6.13 11.61
N ILE A 39 -4.59 -6.58 12.89
CA ILE A 39 -4.37 -5.68 14.04
C ILE A 39 -3.03 -4.96 13.95
N LYS A 40 -1.96 -5.64 13.53
CA LYS A 40 -0.65 -5.01 13.36
C LYS A 40 -0.67 -3.93 12.27
N HIS A 41 -1.61 -4.05 11.34
CA HIS A 41 -1.81 -3.11 10.24
C HIS A 41 -2.94 -2.09 10.49
N GLY A 42 -3.50 -2.04 11.68
CA GLY A 42 -4.43 -0.99 12.08
C GLY A 42 -5.91 -1.40 12.15
N MET A 43 -6.26 -2.68 11.99
CA MET A 43 -7.63 -3.13 12.23
C MET A 43 -8.05 -2.86 13.68
N TYR A 44 -9.28 -2.49 13.89
CA TYR A 44 -9.83 -2.21 15.19
C TYR A 44 -9.81 -3.42 16.14
N ARG A 45 -9.84 -3.10 17.44
CA ARG A 45 -10.24 -4.01 18.52
C ARG A 45 -11.57 -3.55 19.08
N PRO A 46 -12.43 -4.44 19.59
CA PRO A 46 -13.69 -4.06 20.23
C PRO A 46 -13.45 -2.97 21.28
N SER A 47 -14.12 -1.84 21.11
CA SER A 47 -13.97 -0.68 22.00
C SER A 47 -15.06 0.35 21.76
N PRO A 48 -15.33 1.26 22.72
CA PRO A 48 -16.23 2.39 22.48
C PRO A 48 -15.82 3.26 21.28
N ALA A 49 -14.51 3.47 21.08
CA ALA A 49 -13.99 4.21 19.94
C ALA A 49 -14.34 3.54 18.60
N ALA A 50 -14.21 2.21 18.51
CA ALA A 50 -14.59 1.47 17.31
C ALA A 50 -16.09 1.62 16.99
N LYS A 51 -16.96 1.64 18.02
CA LYS A 51 -18.41 1.90 17.89
C LYS A 51 -18.68 3.29 17.33
N MET A 52 -17.98 4.31 17.84
CA MET A 52 -18.10 5.69 17.35
C MET A 52 -17.66 5.81 15.89
N ILE A 53 -16.51 5.22 15.54
CA ILE A 53 -16.01 5.21 14.16
C ILE A 53 -17.01 4.52 13.23
N PHE A 54 -17.53 3.36 13.60
CA PHE A 54 -18.52 2.63 12.81
C PHE A 54 -19.80 3.44 12.60
N GLN A 55 -20.28 4.12 13.65
CA GLN A 55 -21.45 5.00 13.53
C GLN A 55 -21.19 6.15 12.55
N SER A 56 -20.05 6.82 12.65
CA SER A 56 -19.64 7.87 11.71
C SER A 56 -19.53 7.34 10.26
N MET A 57 -19.00 6.13 10.05
CA MET A 57 -18.95 5.50 8.73
C MET A 57 -20.34 5.31 8.12
N LYS A 58 -21.35 4.94 8.93
CA LYS A 58 -22.75 4.83 8.48
C LYS A 58 -23.33 6.18 8.07
N GLU A 59 -23.19 7.17 8.93
CA GLU A 59 -23.71 8.52 8.70
C GLU A 59 -23.13 9.15 7.42
N LYS A 60 -21.85 8.92 7.17
CA LYS A 60 -21.14 9.39 5.96
C LYS A 60 -21.40 8.53 4.72
N LYS A 61 -22.18 7.46 4.81
CA LYS A 61 -22.45 6.53 3.71
C LYS A 61 -21.16 6.02 3.04
N ILE A 62 -20.20 5.62 3.86
CA ILE A 62 -18.85 5.27 3.41
C ILE A 62 -18.85 4.14 2.39
N TRP A 63 -19.70 3.13 2.53
CA TRP A 63 -19.80 2.01 1.57
C TRP A 63 -20.20 2.48 0.17
N ASP A 64 -21.17 3.41 0.07
CA ASP A 64 -21.57 3.99 -1.21
C ASP A 64 -20.45 4.82 -1.84
N PHE A 65 -19.72 5.56 -1.00
CA PHE A 65 -18.59 6.35 -1.45
C PHE A 65 -17.46 5.44 -2.03
N PHE A 66 -17.06 4.39 -1.32
CA PHE A 66 -16.03 3.46 -1.80
C PHE A 66 -16.52 2.65 -3.02
N ALA A 67 -17.82 2.34 -3.13
CA ALA A 67 -18.37 1.71 -4.34
C ALA A 67 -18.21 2.60 -5.59
N LYS A 68 -18.31 3.92 -5.44
CA LYS A 68 -18.04 4.86 -6.55
C LYS A 68 -16.55 4.90 -6.89
N LEU A 69 -15.66 4.90 -5.88
CA LEU A 69 -14.21 4.85 -6.10
C LEU A 69 -13.80 3.56 -6.81
N GLU A 70 -14.30 2.42 -6.35
CA GLU A 70 -14.01 1.12 -6.96
C GLU A 70 -14.38 1.13 -8.46
N ARG A 71 -15.60 1.51 -8.82
CA ARG A 71 -16.01 1.59 -10.22
C ARG A 71 -15.10 2.52 -11.04
N LYS A 72 -14.76 3.69 -10.48
CA LYS A 72 -13.88 4.68 -11.12
C LYS A 72 -12.50 4.09 -11.42
N TYR A 73 -11.83 3.52 -10.42
CA TYR A 73 -10.45 3.06 -10.56
C TYR A 73 -10.35 1.71 -11.26
N ARG A 74 -11.32 0.81 -11.06
CA ARG A 74 -11.39 -0.46 -11.79
C ARG A 74 -11.50 -0.23 -13.29
N TYR A 75 -12.39 0.65 -13.72
CA TYR A 75 -12.51 1.02 -15.11
C TYR A 75 -11.23 1.69 -15.63
N LYS A 76 -10.70 2.66 -14.88
CA LYS A 76 -9.56 3.47 -15.31
C LYS A 76 -8.26 2.68 -15.43
N TRP A 77 -8.01 1.74 -14.53
CA TRP A 77 -6.77 0.97 -14.48
C TRP A 77 -6.92 -0.44 -15.04
N ASP A 78 -8.09 -0.79 -15.59
CA ASP A 78 -8.42 -2.14 -16.02
C ASP A 78 -8.06 -3.16 -14.93
N GLY A 79 -8.59 -2.90 -13.73
CA GLY A 79 -8.24 -3.62 -12.52
C GLY A 79 -9.17 -4.79 -12.21
N PRO A 80 -8.74 -5.71 -11.35
CA PRO A 80 -9.50 -6.89 -10.98
C PRO A 80 -10.72 -6.55 -10.12
N ASN A 81 -11.74 -7.39 -10.22
CA ASN A 81 -12.92 -7.35 -9.37
C ASN A 81 -12.65 -8.20 -8.11
N VAL A 82 -12.18 -7.57 -7.02
CA VAL A 82 -11.87 -8.24 -5.76
C VAL A 82 -12.70 -7.68 -4.61
N PRO A 83 -13.06 -8.48 -3.59
CA PRO A 83 -13.77 -7.97 -2.42
C PRO A 83 -12.92 -6.96 -1.64
N ILE A 84 -13.57 -5.88 -1.20
CA ILE A 84 -12.97 -4.80 -0.42
C ILE A 84 -13.75 -4.69 0.89
N TYR A 85 -13.04 -4.85 2.00
CA TYR A 85 -13.59 -4.85 3.34
C TYR A 85 -13.29 -3.51 4.02
N LEU A 86 -14.33 -2.79 4.40
CA LEU A 86 -14.23 -1.50 5.10
C LEU A 86 -14.47 -1.74 6.58
N LEU A 87 -13.47 -1.44 7.40
CA LEU A 87 -13.48 -1.71 8.84
C LEU A 87 -13.00 -0.47 9.61
N PRO A 88 -13.42 -0.27 10.87
CA PRO A 88 -12.85 0.78 11.70
C PRO A 88 -11.35 0.60 11.90
N ILE A 89 -10.62 1.71 12.02
CA ILE A 89 -9.21 1.70 12.41
C ILE A 89 -9.07 1.61 13.93
N HIS A 90 -8.00 1.01 14.40
CA HIS A 90 -7.62 1.07 15.79
C HIS A 90 -6.84 2.36 16.08
N GLU A 91 -7.36 3.19 16.98
CA GLU A 91 -6.73 4.45 17.40
C GLU A 91 -5.58 4.22 18.40
N ASN A 92 -4.68 3.31 18.15
CA ASN A 92 -3.49 3.22 18.99
C ASN A 92 -2.33 4.04 18.41
N ARG A 93 -1.78 4.88 19.29
CA ARG A 93 -0.56 5.68 19.09
C ARG A 93 0.69 4.80 19.08
N GLY A 94 0.71 3.77 18.21
CA GLY A 94 1.89 2.90 18.06
C GLY A 94 3.00 3.59 17.26
N TRP A 95 4.23 3.20 17.52
CA TRP A 95 5.47 3.82 17.02
C TRP A 95 5.56 3.94 15.48
N PHE A 96 4.83 3.12 14.73
CA PHE A 96 4.76 3.18 13.26
C PHE A 96 3.70 4.16 12.72
N GLN A 97 2.84 4.73 13.57
CA GLN A 97 1.62 5.45 13.19
C GLN A 97 1.70 6.98 13.30
N THR A 98 2.87 7.58 13.46
CA THR A 98 2.98 9.04 13.64
C THR A 98 2.59 9.87 12.41
N SER A 99 2.29 9.24 11.26
CA SER A 99 1.91 9.97 10.04
C SER A 99 0.76 9.38 9.24
N MET A 100 0.32 8.13 9.48
CA MET A 100 -0.76 7.55 8.70
C MET A 100 -2.09 7.65 9.43
N LYS A 101 -2.93 8.58 8.97
CA LYS A 101 -4.34 8.72 9.40
C LYS A 101 -5.25 7.64 8.78
N LYS A 102 -4.71 6.73 8.02
CA LYS A 102 -5.36 5.72 7.20
C LYS A 102 -4.42 4.53 7.03
N SER A 103 -4.94 3.34 6.94
CA SER A 103 -4.16 2.12 6.76
C SER A 103 -4.97 1.11 5.95
N GLY A 104 -4.28 0.26 5.20
CA GLY A 104 -4.88 -0.82 4.46
C GLY A 104 -3.95 -2.01 4.33
N VAL A 105 -4.48 -3.10 3.85
CA VAL A 105 -3.76 -4.34 3.52
C VAL A 105 -4.34 -4.87 2.22
N CYS A 106 -3.50 -5.04 1.23
CA CYS A 106 -3.87 -5.65 -0.04
C CYS A 106 -3.26 -7.05 -0.17
N PHE A 107 -4.11 -8.04 -0.37
CA PHE A 107 -3.75 -9.36 -0.87
C PHE A 107 -4.03 -9.43 -2.38
N LYS A 108 -3.54 -10.46 -3.04
CA LYS A 108 -3.75 -10.65 -4.49
C LYS A 108 -5.22 -10.61 -4.90
N ASP A 109 -6.12 -11.07 -4.02
CA ASP A 109 -7.51 -11.35 -4.31
C ASP A 109 -8.52 -10.73 -3.33
N GLU A 110 -8.06 -9.87 -2.41
CA GLU A 110 -8.92 -9.09 -1.50
C GLU A 110 -8.18 -7.92 -0.85
N ILE A 111 -8.91 -6.91 -0.41
CA ILE A 111 -8.39 -5.67 0.18
C ILE A 111 -9.10 -5.37 1.50
N TYR A 112 -8.35 -4.98 2.52
CA TYR A 112 -8.85 -4.48 3.81
C TYR A 112 -8.47 -3.00 3.96
N LEU A 113 -9.45 -2.16 4.23
CA LEU A 113 -9.25 -0.73 4.46
C LEU A 113 -9.70 -0.37 5.88
N PHE A 114 -8.82 0.23 6.65
CA PHE A 114 -9.09 0.64 8.03
C PHE A 114 -9.30 2.15 8.06
N LEU A 115 -10.50 2.56 8.48
CA LEU A 115 -10.99 3.92 8.36
C LEU A 115 -11.18 4.52 9.74
N LYS A 116 -10.77 5.79 9.88
CA LYS A 116 -11.02 6.57 11.09
C LYS A 116 -12.19 7.52 10.87
N ASP A 117 -12.67 8.09 11.96
CA ASP A 117 -13.58 9.22 11.91
C ASP A 117 -12.86 10.50 11.44
N GLY A 118 -13.58 11.41 10.80
CA GLY A 118 -13.11 12.75 10.42
C GLY A 118 -12.15 12.79 9.22
N GLY A 119 -11.95 11.71 8.48
CA GLY A 119 -11.24 11.75 7.19
C GLY A 119 -12.04 12.51 6.13
N ASP A 120 -11.36 13.32 5.30
CA ASP A 120 -12.01 13.91 4.13
C ASP A 120 -12.11 12.90 2.96
N ASN A 121 -12.99 13.18 2.00
CA ASN A 121 -13.21 12.30 0.85
C ASN A 121 -11.94 12.06 0.03
N LYS A 122 -11.04 13.04 -0.04
CA LYS A 122 -9.77 12.90 -0.75
C LYS A 122 -8.76 12.05 0.02
N GLU A 123 -8.75 12.12 1.35
CA GLU A 123 -7.94 11.20 2.17
C GLU A 123 -8.39 9.75 1.96
N TYR A 124 -9.70 9.49 1.93
CA TYR A 124 -10.24 8.16 1.64
C TYR A 124 -9.95 7.71 0.20
N GLU A 125 -10.07 8.62 -0.77
CA GLU A 125 -9.71 8.34 -2.17
C GLU A 125 -8.22 7.99 -2.31
N ALA A 126 -7.34 8.71 -1.60
CA ALA A 126 -5.90 8.44 -1.62
C ALA A 126 -5.54 7.08 -1.00
N LEU A 127 -6.20 6.70 0.12
CA LEU A 127 -6.07 5.36 0.68
C LEU A 127 -6.50 4.29 -0.32
N PHE A 128 -7.68 4.48 -0.90
CA PHE A 128 -8.22 3.55 -1.89
C PHE A 128 -7.30 3.40 -3.10
N ALA A 129 -6.84 4.52 -3.66
CA ALA A 129 -5.96 4.52 -4.82
C ALA A 129 -4.64 3.79 -4.53
N HIS A 130 -4.05 4.00 -3.35
CA HIS A 130 -2.84 3.32 -2.92
C HIS A 130 -3.03 1.79 -2.86
N GLU A 131 -4.00 1.32 -2.09
CA GLU A 131 -4.22 -0.11 -1.87
C GLU A 131 -4.74 -0.83 -3.12
N TYR A 132 -5.66 -0.20 -3.86
CA TYR A 132 -6.16 -0.78 -5.09
C TYR A 132 -5.09 -0.83 -6.18
N HIS A 133 -4.16 0.14 -6.20
CA HIS A 133 -3.00 0.10 -7.09
C HIS A 133 -2.14 -1.15 -6.87
N HIS A 134 -1.90 -1.55 -5.61
CA HIS A 134 -1.20 -2.79 -5.31
C HIS A 134 -1.91 -4.00 -5.93
N CYS A 135 -3.22 -4.10 -5.75
CA CYS A 135 -4.03 -5.20 -6.27
C CYS A 135 -3.96 -5.27 -7.82
N VAL A 136 -4.14 -4.12 -8.49
CA VAL A 136 -4.04 -4.04 -9.96
C VAL A 136 -2.66 -4.46 -10.45
N ARG A 137 -1.59 -3.97 -9.79
CA ARG A 137 -0.23 -4.32 -10.16
C ARG A 137 0.06 -5.80 -9.95
N MET A 138 -0.37 -6.41 -8.83
CA MET A 138 -0.23 -7.85 -8.60
C MET A 138 -0.93 -8.66 -9.71
N ALA A 139 -2.14 -8.26 -10.09
CA ALA A 139 -2.87 -8.92 -11.18
C ALA A 139 -2.14 -8.81 -12.53
N LYS A 140 -1.57 -7.64 -12.85
CA LYS A 140 -0.86 -7.42 -14.13
C LYS A 140 0.51 -8.11 -14.17
N LEU A 141 1.25 -8.19 -13.07
CA LEU A 141 2.53 -8.89 -13.01
C LEU A 141 2.37 -10.41 -12.93
N ASN A 142 1.28 -10.87 -12.34
CA ASN A 142 0.89 -12.28 -12.18
C ASN A 142 2.02 -13.19 -11.65
N LYS A 143 2.78 -12.71 -10.68
CA LYS A 143 3.83 -13.46 -9.98
C LYS A 143 3.25 -14.29 -8.83
N ASN A 144 3.96 -15.35 -8.44
CA ASN A 144 3.74 -16.04 -7.17
C ASN A 144 4.32 -15.20 -6.01
N ASP A 145 3.77 -15.35 -4.81
CA ASP A 145 4.16 -14.53 -3.66
C ASP A 145 5.66 -14.67 -3.30
N GLU A 146 6.23 -15.86 -3.51
CA GLU A 146 7.63 -16.18 -3.24
C GLU A 146 8.61 -15.54 -4.25
N GLU A 147 8.13 -15.15 -5.44
CA GLU A 147 8.94 -14.54 -6.49
C GLU A 147 9.12 -13.02 -6.32
N TYR A 148 8.39 -12.41 -5.37
CA TYR A 148 8.53 -10.99 -5.11
C TYR A 148 9.83 -10.68 -4.39
N THR A 149 10.61 -9.78 -5.01
CA THR A 149 11.91 -9.32 -4.49
C THR A 149 11.77 -7.96 -3.78
N LEU A 150 12.85 -7.52 -3.13
CA LEU A 150 12.94 -6.17 -2.57
C LEU A 150 12.68 -5.11 -3.65
N LEU A 151 13.22 -5.30 -4.87
CA LEU A 151 12.94 -4.39 -5.98
C LEU A 151 11.44 -4.31 -6.28
N ASP A 152 10.75 -5.45 -6.31
CA ASP A 152 9.30 -5.44 -6.51
C ASP A 152 8.60 -4.66 -5.41
N SER A 153 8.92 -4.93 -4.15
CA SER A 153 8.27 -4.30 -3.00
C SER A 153 8.48 -2.78 -2.97
N ILE A 154 9.70 -2.28 -3.20
CA ILE A 154 9.95 -0.83 -3.23
C ILE A 154 9.26 -0.14 -4.40
N VAL A 155 9.17 -0.79 -5.57
CA VAL A 155 8.48 -0.25 -6.74
C VAL A 155 6.95 -0.28 -6.54
N PHE A 156 6.41 -1.29 -5.85
CA PHE A 156 4.99 -1.31 -5.47
C PHE A 156 4.61 -0.05 -4.69
N GLU A 157 5.37 0.28 -3.64
CA GLU A 157 5.11 1.44 -2.80
C GLU A 157 5.31 2.75 -3.54
N GLY A 158 6.40 2.86 -4.30
CA GLY A 158 6.69 4.06 -5.08
C GLY A 158 5.62 4.39 -6.12
N LEU A 159 5.13 3.38 -6.83
CA LEU A 159 4.07 3.55 -7.83
C LEU A 159 2.70 3.84 -7.20
N ALA A 160 2.38 3.23 -6.07
CA ALA A 160 1.13 3.50 -5.37
C ALA A 160 1.06 4.96 -4.91
N GLU A 161 2.15 5.52 -4.37
CA GLU A 161 2.20 6.93 -4.01
C GLU A 161 2.30 7.87 -5.23
N TYR A 162 2.90 7.44 -6.32
CA TYR A 162 2.85 8.16 -7.58
C TYR A 162 1.40 8.27 -8.10
N ALA A 163 0.62 7.19 -8.01
CA ALA A 163 -0.80 7.20 -8.33
C ALA A 163 -1.59 8.14 -7.39
N VAL A 164 -1.30 8.14 -6.09
CA VAL A 164 -1.90 9.10 -5.15
C VAL A 164 -1.60 10.53 -5.56
N LYS A 165 -0.35 10.84 -5.93
CA LYS A 165 0.03 12.16 -6.43
C LYS A 165 -0.77 12.56 -7.67
N GLU A 166 -0.86 11.67 -8.67
CA GLU A 166 -1.52 11.94 -9.95
C GLU A 166 -3.03 12.16 -9.78
N TYR A 167 -3.71 11.37 -8.93
CA TYR A 167 -5.18 11.38 -8.84
C TYR A 167 -5.75 12.17 -7.67
N CYS A 168 -4.98 12.31 -6.61
CA CYS A 168 -5.43 12.98 -5.38
C CYS A 168 -4.67 14.28 -5.11
N GLY A 169 -3.47 14.43 -5.66
CA GLY A 169 -2.62 15.60 -5.50
C GLY A 169 -1.53 15.43 -4.43
N GLU A 170 -0.50 16.26 -4.51
CA GLU A 170 0.73 16.24 -3.70
C GLU A 170 0.45 16.29 -2.18
N LYS A 171 -0.61 16.98 -1.76
CA LYS A 171 -1.02 17.10 -0.36
C LYS A 171 -1.33 15.74 0.30
N TYR A 172 -1.79 14.77 -0.48
CA TYR A 172 -2.26 13.48 0.01
C TYR A 172 -1.23 12.36 -0.07
N VAL A 173 -0.07 12.66 -0.64
CA VAL A 173 1.07 11.74 -0.70
C VAL A 173 1.63 11.53 0.71
N ALA A 174 2.04 10.30 1.01
CA ALA A 174 2.55 9.94 2.32
C ALA A 174 3.84 10.70 2.69
N SER A 175 4.00 11.04 3.96
CA SER A 175 5.12 11.87 4.43
C SER A 175 6.51 11.23 4.20
N TRP A 176 6.59 9.92 4.16
CA TRP A 176 7.85 9.20 3.91
C TRP A 176 8.42 9.43 2.51
N THR A 177 7.62 9.85 1.54
CA THR A 177 8.08 10.22 0.19
C THR A 177 9.03 11.42 0.20
N ARG A 178 8.97 12.23 1.26
CA ARG A 178 9.77 13.44 1.48
C ARG A 178 10.69 13.32 2.70
N ALA A 179 10.93 12.09 3.18
CA ALA A 179 11.76 11.87 4.37
C ALA A 179 13.25 12.15 4.13
N TYR A 180 13.69 12.12 2.88
CA TYR A 180 15.11 12.28 2.51
C TYR A 180 15.24 13.16 1.27
N GLU A 181 16.23 14.09 1.30
CA GLU A 181 16.64 14.83 0.11
C GLU A 181 17.21 13.89 -0.95
N ASN A 182 17.12 14.29 -2.22
CA ASN A 182 17.49 13.44 -3.36
C ASN A 182 18.93 12.91 -3.30
N GLU A 183 19.90 13.78 -2.93
CA GLU A 183 21.31 13.39 -2.76
C GLU A 183 21.49 12.32 -1.69
N LYS A 184 20.83 12.51 -0.55
CA LYS A 184 20.85 11.55 0.56
C LYS A 184 20.20 10.24 0.17
N MET A 185 19.06 10.30 -0.53
CA MET A 185 18.36 9.10 -0.99
C MET A 185 19.20 8.34 -2.04
N SER A 186 19.88 9.03 -2.94
CA SER A 186 20.82 8.42 -3.89
C SER A 186 21.95 7.68 -3.18
N GLN A 187 22.54 8.27 -2.13
CA GLN A 187 23.57 7.61 -1.31
C GLN A 187 23.02 6.35 -0.62
N TYR A 188 21.82 6.44 -0.02
CA TYR A 188 21.15 5.33 0.65
C TYR A 188 20.80 4.21 -0.33
N TYR A 189 20.27 4.55 -1.49
CA TYR A 189 19.97 3.60 -2.55
C TYR A 189 21.24 2.82 -2.97
N LYS A 190 22.35 3.53 -3.27
CA LYS A 190 23.62 2.90 -3.67
C LYS A 190 24.19 2.01 -2.58
N LYS A 191 24.13 2.45 -1.31
CA LYS A 191 24.75 1.76 -0.18
C LYS A 191 23.99 0.52 0.27
N TRP A 192 22.65 0.60 0.35
CA TRP A 192 21.86 -0.43 1.02
C TRP A 192 20.81 -1.10 0.13
N ILE A 193 20.20 -0.38 -0.81
CA ILE A 193 19.10 -0.93 -1.63
C ILE A 193 19.67 -1.66 -2.85
N LYS A 194 20.52 -1.01 -3.65
CA LYS A 194 21.05 -1.56 -4.91
C LYS A 194 21.72 -2.93 -4.74
N PRO A 195 22.56 -3.19 -3.71
CA PRO A 195 23.19 -4.51 -3.53
C PRO A 195 22.17 -5.63 -3.18
N ASN A 196 20.99 -5.28 -2.68
CA ASN A 196 20.00 -6.21 -2.12
C ASN A 196 18.71 -6.33 -2.94
N LEU A 197 18.65 -5.77 -4.14
CA LEU A 197 17.42 -5.72 -4.95
C LEU A 197 16.77 -7.08 -5.23
N LYS A 198 17.57 -8.16 -5.21
CA LYS A 198 17.11 -9.52 -5.57
C LYS A 198 16.70 -10.37 -4.36
N ILE A 199 16.88 -9.89 -3.12
CA ILE A 199 16.45 -10.66 -1.95
C ILE A 199 14.92 -10.78 -1.95
N THR A 200 14.41 -11.93 -1.52
CA THR A 200 12.97 -12.21 -1.50
C THR A 200 12.39 -11.92 -0.12
N ARG A 201 11.07 -11.95 -0.02
CA ARG A 201 10.33 -11.71 1.24
C ARG A 201 10.64 -12.73 2.36
N ILE A 202 11.22 -13.87 2.02
CA ILE A 202 11.62 -14.90 3.00
C ILE A 202 12.86 -14.45 3.77
N ASP A 203 13.74 -13.66 3.14
CA ASP A 203 14.92 -13.13 3.81
C ASP A 203 14.53 -12.02 4.81
N PRO A 204 14.87 -12.15 6.10
CA PRO A 204 14.57 -11.12 7.10
C PRO A 204 15.15 -9.73 6.77
N LEU A 205 16.22 -9.67 5.97
CA LEU A 205 16.81 -8.40 5.53
C LEU A 205 15.88 -7.63 4.60
N HIS A 206 14.97 -8.32 3.88
CA HIS A 206 13.97 -7.69 3.02
C HIS A 206 13.12 -6.66 3.80
N ASP A 207 12.47 -7.08 4.87
CA ASP A 207 11.61 -6.20 5.66
C ASP A 207 12.41 -5.16 6.45
N GLN A 208 13.62 -5.50 6.89
CA GLN A 208 14.50 -4.55 7.56
C GLN A 208 14.87 -3.38 6.64
N LEU A 209 15.18 -3.65 5.37
CA LEU A 209 15.47 -2.63 4.37
C LEU A 209 14.20 -1.91 3.92
N LEU A 210 13.11 -2.63 3.69
CA LEU A 210 11.85 -2.05 3.24
C LEU A 210 11.32 -1.05 4.26
N LEU A 211 11.20 -1.46 5.51
CA LEU A 211 10.62 -0.64 6.59
C LEU A 211 11.64 0.28 7.27
N GLY A 212 12.93 0.06 7.04
CA GLY A 212 13.99 0.79 7.75
C GLY A 212 14.03 0.43 9.23
N GLN A 213 14.17 -0.86 9.52
CA GLN A 213 14.29 -1.40 10.88
C GLN A 213 15.76 -1.55 11.29
N LYS A 214 16.01 -1.80 12.56
CA LYS A 214 17.35 -1.91 13.15
C LYS A 214 18.18 -0.64 12.85
N ASN A 215 19.32 -0.79 12.18
CA ASN A 215 20.24 0.32 11.88
C ASN A 215 19.99 0.99 10.52
N PHE A 216 18.90 0.64 9.83
CA PHE A 216 18.55 1.26 8.56
C PHE A 216 17.68 2.51 8.75
N PRO A 217 17.80 3.51 7.87
CA PRO A 217 16.96 4.70 7.89
C PRO A 217 15.47 4.34 7.79
N LYS A 218 14.63 5.01 8.59
CA LYS A 218 13.20 4.74 8.66
C LYS A 218 12.53 4.84 7.30
N MET A 219 11.68 3.86 6.94
CA MET A 219 10.97 3.79 5.65
C MET A 219 11.90 3.82 4.43
N LEU A 220 13.11 3.27 4.57
CA LEU A 220 14.16 3.33 3.56
C LEU A 220 13.70 2.80 2.19
N GLY A 221 13.13 1.60 2.15
CA GLY A 221 12.67 0.99 0.90
C GLY A 221 11.50 1.73 0.27
N TYR A 222 10.55 2.18 1.08
CA TYR A 222 9.42 3.02 0.65
C TYR A 222 9.91 4.31 -0.03
N ALA A 223 10.81 5.04 0.65
CA ALA A 223 11.40 6.27 0.10
C ALA A 223 12.21 6.00 -1.17
N ALA A 224 12.97 4.89 -1.21
CA ALA A 224 13.74 4.48 -2.38
C ALA A 224 12.83 4.18 -3.59
N GLY A 225 11.71 3.50 -3.37
CA GLY A 225 10.73 3.21 -4.42
C GLY A 225 10.16 4.49 -5.04
N TYR A 226 9.72 5.42 -4.21
CA TYR A 226 9.22 6.72 -4.69
C TYR A 226 10.30 7.52 -5.41
N TYR A 227 11.53 7.51 -4.90
CA TYR A 227 12.68 8.14 -5.55
C TYR A 227 12.91 7.58 -6.96
N LEU A 228 12.91 6.25 -7.14
CA LEU A 228 13.09 5.61 -8.44
C LEU A 228 11.98 5.95 -9.43
N VAL A 229 10.73 5.86 -8.98
CA VAL A 229 9.55 6.16 -9.82
C VAL A 229 9.51 7.63 -10.22
N ASN A 230 9.75 8.53 -9.27
CA ASN A 230 9.71 9.98 -9.51
C ASN A 230 10.88 10.43 -10.41
N HIS A 231 12.06 9.83 -10.27
CA HIS A 231 13.20 10.12 -11.15
C HIS A 231 12.91 9.72 -12.60
N LEU A 232 12.29 8.57 -12.83
CA LEU A 232 11.89 8.12 -14.15
C LEU A 232 10.81 9.04 -14.74
N SER A 233 9.79 9.41 -13.95
CA SER A 233 8.67 10.23 -14.42
C SER A 233 9.06 11.65 -14.76
N ASN A 234 10.06 12.22 -14.08
CA ASN A 234 10.60 13.54 -14.40
C ASN A 234 11.38 13.55 -15.72
N SER A 235 11.91 12.40 -16.13
CA SER A 235 12.65 12.26 -17.40
C SER A 235 11.74 11.94 -18.60
N LYS A 236 10.52 11.48 -18.35
CA LYS A 236 9.54 11.09 -19.38
C LYS A 236 8.14 11.43 -18.88
N THR A 237 7.32 12.05 -19.72
CA THR A 237 5.89 12.24 -19.42
C THR A 237 5.21 10.88 -19.37
N THR A 238 4.96 10.36 -18.16
CA THR A 238 4.36 9.05 -17.95
C THR A 238 3.17 9.18 -17.00
N SER A 239 2.19 8.29 -17.14
CA SER A 239 1.02 8.21 -16.26
C SER A 239 1.03 6.90 -15.48
N THR A 240 0.30 6.84 -14.38
CA THR A 240 0.08 5.60 -13.62
C THR A 240 -0.35 4.45 -14.53
N ILE A 241 -1.25 4.70 -15.47
CA ILE A 241 -1.74 3.66 -16.41
C ILE A 241 -0.60 3.09 -17.25
N GLY A 242 0.29 3.93 -17.73
CA GLY A 242 1.45 3.50 -18.53
C GLY A 242 2.52 2.74 -17.72
N LEU A 243 2.54 2.93 -16.41
CA LEU A 243 3.56 2.39 -15.53
C LEU A 243 3.12 1.15 -14.73
N ILE A 244 1.83 1.02 -14.41
CA ILE A 244 1.31 0.05 -13.45
C ILE A 244 1.63 -1.41 -13.81
N GLY A 245 1.70 -1.76 -15.10
CA GLY A 245 2.04 -3.11 -15.59
C GLY A 245 3.51 -3.31 -15.96
N LYS A 246 4.38 -2.30 -15.83
CA LYS A 246 5.79 -2.44 -16.19
C LYS A 246 6.53 -3.33 -15.19
N PRO A 247 7.48 -4.19 -15.64
CA PRO A 247 8.31 -4.97 -14.73
C PRO A 247 9.10 -4.02 -13.81
N SER A 248 9.41 -4.47 -12.59
CA SER A 248 10.08 -3.62 -11.61
C SER A 248 11.48 -3.16 -12.06
N SER A 249 12.17 -3.95 -12.87
CA SER A 249 13.44 -3.58 -13.49
C SER A 249 13.37 -2.35 -14.41
N TYR A 250 12.18 -2.02 -14.94
CA TYR A 250 11.97 -0.83 -15.76
C TYR A 250 12.28 0.49 -15.01
N PHE A 251 12.17 0.48 -13.68
CA PHE A 251 12.38 1.64 -12.81
C PHE A 251 13.82 1.81 -12.35
N LEU A 252 14.71 0.91 -12.72
CA LEU A 252 16.14 1.03 -12.39
C LEU A 252 16.78 2.13 -13.26
N PRO A 253 17.71 2.93 -12.69
CA PRO A 253 18.51 3.87 -13.45
C PRO A 253 19.25 3.16 -14.59
N VAL A 254 19.20 3.72 -15.79
CA VAL A 254 20.05 3.24 -16.89
C VAL A 254 21.50 3.52 -16.49
N GLU A 255 22.26 2.49 -16.21
CA GLU A 255 23.71 2.63 -16.03
C GLU A 255 24.28 3.05 -17.38
N ASN A 256 24.85 4.25 -17.46
CA ASN A 256 25.66 4.63 -18.60
C ASN A 256 26.83 3.66 -18.67
N VAL A 257 26.76 2.70 -19.59
CA VAL A 257 27.87 1.85 -20.00
C VAL A 257 28.82 2.77 -20.80
N LYS A 258 29.52 3.64 -20.07
CA LYS A 258 30.66 4.40 -20.56
C LYS A 258 31.80 4.15 -19.57
N ALA A 259 32.59 3.18 -19.81
CA ALA A 259 34.02 3.12 -19.55
C ALA A 259 34.50 1.65 -19.55
N ASP A 260 34.69 1.05 -20.70
CA ASP A 260 35.71 0.01 -20.89
C ASP A 260 36.04 -0.14 -22.39
N LYS A 261 36.31 1.02 -23.03
CA LYS A 261 36.96 1.06 -24.33
C LYS A 261 38.03 2.15 -24.32
N GLN A 262 39.00 2.01 -23.47
CA GLN A 262 40.32 2.64 -23.61
C GLN A 262 41.31 1.91 -22.70
N GLN A 263 41.75 0.74 -23.13
CA GLN A 263 43.03 0.14 -22.86
C GLN A 263 43.15 -1.12 -23.75
N ASN A 264 43.50 -0.90 -24.97
CA ASN A 264 44.33 -1.78 -25.79
C ASN A 264 45.07 -0.91 -26.79
#